data_c3eace9afc0b81786a84314b1420379e
#
_entry.id   c3eace9afc0b81786a84314b1420379e
#
_cell.length_a   1.000
_cell.length_b   1.000
_cell.length_c   1.000
_cell.angle_alpha   90.00
_cell.angle_beta   90.00
_cell.angle_gamma   90.00
#
_symmetry.space_group_name_H-M   'P 1'
#
loop_
_entity.id
_entity.type
_entity.pdbx_description
1 polymer ?
#
loop_
_entity_poly.entity_id
_entity_poly.type
_entity_poly.pdbx_seq_one_letter_code
_entity_poly.pdbx_strand_id
1 'polypeptide(L)'
;MKTHALLMNGRTWGDAQPLERGGGDDICRMLRNFDGTMAFSLLLWKLPPGKRLDDVKSPDEAANEYIQCAGSADRMTCEVRRLRGGQYEHLVLGHAPDGDNLGNKETIHWDDVETLVAPNEVFSADEAAELFLSYYRTGWVPSKYVLRPVST
;
A
#
# COMPACT_ATOMS: atom_id res chain seq x y z
N MET A 1 -8.11 0.73 -20.77
CA MET A 1 -6.68 1.04 -20.72
C MET A 1 -6.17 0.85 -19.29
N LYS A 2 -5.05 0.18 -19.14
CA LYS A 2 -4.44 -0.03 -17.82
C LYS A 2 -3.67 1.22 -17.42
N THR A 3 -4.00 1.77 -16.28
CA THR A 3 -3.43 3.03 -15.79
C THR A 3 -2.55 2.87 -14.56
N HIS A 4 -2.53 1.67 -13.99
CA HIS A 4 -1.80 1.38 -12.76
C HIS A 4 -1.02 0.09 -12.89
N ALA A 5 0.03 -0.03 -12.08
CA ALA A 5 0.85 -1.23 -11.97
C ALA A 5 0.89 -1.70 -10.51
N LEU A 6 1.09 -2.99 -10.34
CA LEU A 6 1.21 -3.63 -9.02
C LEU A 6 2.60 -4.23 -8.89
N LEU A 7 3.22 -4.04 -7.74
CA LEU A 7 4.46 -4.71 -7.38
C LEU A 7 4.18 -5.69 -6.25
N MET A 8 4.41 -6.97 -6.51
CA MET A 8 4.16 -8.04 -5.55
C MET A 8 5.45 -8.48 -4.90
N ASN A 9 5.46 -8.55 -3.57
CA ASN A 9 6.62 -8.97 -2.76
C ASN A 9 7.91 -8.20 -3.06
N GLY A 10 7.77 -6.94 -3.53
CA GLY A 10 8.93 -6.13 -3.88
C GLY A 10 9.74 -6.62 -5.08
N ARG A 11 9.22 -7.60 -5.84
CA ARG A 11 9.99 -8.26 -6.91
C ARG A 11 9.30 -8.29 -8.26
N THR A 12 7.99 -8.54 -8.28
CA THR A 12 7.28 -8.84 -9.53
C THR A 12 6.30 -7.73 -9.87
N TRP A 13 6.59 -7.01 -10.94
CA TRP A 13 5.69 -6.01 -11.51
C TRP A 13 4.65 -6.66 -12.41
N GLY A 14 3.42 -6.17 -12.32
CA GLY A 14 2.34 -6.57 -13.20
C GLY A 14 1.38 -5.41 -13.42
N ASP A 15 0.57 -5.51 -14.45
CA ASP A 15 -0.49 -4.54 -14.72
C ASP A 15 -1.64 -4.73 -13.75
N ALA A 16 -2.18 -3.63 -13.23
CA ALA A 16 -3.44 -3.66 -12.50
C ALA A 16 -4.59 -3.62 -13.50
N GLN A 17 -5.51 -4.56 -13.40
CA GLN A 17 -6.71 -4.54 -14.24
C GLN A 17 -7.57 -3.32 -13.90
N PRO A 18 -8.26 -2.72 -14.87
CA PRO A 18 -9.21 -1.66 -14.60
C PRO A 18 -10.25 -2.10 -13.56
N LEU A 19 -10.71 -1.18 -12.72
CA LEU A 19 -11.67 -1.51 -11.66
C LEU A 19 -12.97 -2.06 -12.25
N GLU A 20 -13.42 -1.52 -13.38
CA GLU A 20 -14.62 -1.98 -14.08
C GLU A 20 -14.45 -3.36 -14.72
N ARG A 21 -13.25 -3.91 -14.74
CA ARG A 21 -12.94 -5.23 -15.29
C ARG A 21 -12.38 -6.19 -14.25
N GLY A 22 -12.82 -6.05 -13.00
CA GLY A 22 -12.45 -6.95 -11.93
C GLY A 22 -11.15 -6.62 -11.20
N GLY A 23 -10.56 -5.44 -11.46
CA GLY A 23 -9.32 -5.03 -10.78
C GLY A 23 -9.47 -4.90 -9.28
N GLY A 24 -10.64 -4.45 -8.82
CA GLY A 24 -10.93 -4.38 -7.38
C GLY A 24 -10.96 -5.74 -6.72
N ASP A 25 -11.62 -6.71 -7.34
CA ASP A 25 -11.68 -8.08 -6.84
C ASP A 25 -10.30 -8.73 -6.83
N ASP A 26 -9.48 -8.45 -7.83
CA ASP A 26 -8.11 -8.96 -7.90
C ASP A 26 -7.26 -8.45 -6.72
N ILE A 27 -7.35 -7.17 -6.42
CA ILE A 27 -6.63 -6.58 -5.29
C ILE A 27 -7.10 -7.19 -3.98
N CYS A 28 -8.41 -7.29 -3.77
CA CYS A 28 -8.97 -7.91 -2.57
C CYS A 28 -8.48 -9.35 -2.39
N ARG A 29 -8.47 -10.13 -3.47
CA ARG A 29 -8.03 -11.53 -3.43
C ARG A 29 -6.55 -11.62 -3.09
N MET A 30 -5.71 -10.78 -3.68
CA MET A 30 -4.28 -10.77 -3.39
C MET A 30 -4.02 -10.48 -1.91
N LEU A 31 -4.68 -9.47 -1.36
CA LEU A 31 -4.49 -9.08 0.03
C LEU A 31 -4.98 -10.16 1.00
N ARG A 32 -6.09 -10.82 0.69
CA ARG A 32 -6.62 -11.91 1.52
C ARG A 32 -5.73 -13.14 1.53
N ASN A 33 -4.88 -13.30 0.52
CA ASN A 33 -3.95 -14.42 0.43
C ASN A 33 -2.60 -14.16 1.10
N PHE A 34 -2.41 -12.99 1.70
CA PHE A 34 -1.18 -12.71 2.41
C PHE A 34 -1.01 -13.62 3.63
N ASP A 35 0.14 -14.27 3.73
CA ASP A 35 0.49 -15.09 4.88
C ASP A 35 1.74 -14.58 5.62
N GLY A 36 2.34 -13.50 5.15
CA GLY A 36 3.52 -12.90 5.75
C GLY A 36 4.84 -13.53 5.33
N THR A 37 4.81 -14.62 4.55
CA THR A 37 6.01 -15.35 4.14
C THR A 37 6.09 -15.53 2.63
N MET A 38 5.14 -16.21 2.02
CA MET A 38 5.11 -16.44 0.56
C MET A 38 4.46 -15.28 -0.18
N ALA A 39 3.46 -14.66 0.42
CA ALA A 39 2.79 -13.47 -0.09
C ALA A 39 2.72 -12.46 1.05
N PHE A 40 3.43 -11.35 0.95
CA PHE A 40 3.61 -10.47 2.09
C PHE A 40 3.60 -8.97 1.77
N SER A 41 3.65 -8.55 0.51
CA SER A 41 3.58 -7.13 0.20
C SER A 41 2.94 -6.87 -1.15
N LEU A 42 2.27 -5.73 -1.25
CA LEU A 42 1.66 -5.24 -2.48
C LEU A 42 1.81 -3.73 -2.52
N LEU A 43 2.23 -3.23 -3.69
CA LEU A 43 2.36 -1.81 -3.97
C LEU A 43 1.53 -1.48 -5.20
N LEU A 44 0.77 -0.39 -5.14
CA LEU A 44 -0.01 0.13 -6.27
C LEU A 44 0.55 1.48 -6.68
N TRP A 45 0.88 1.60 -7.96
CA TRP A 45 1.48 2.79 -8.55
C TRP A 45 0.71 3.22 -9.79
N LYS A 46 0.42 4.51 -9.88
CA LYS A 46 -0.20 5.09 -11.07
C LYS A 46 0.88 5.32 -12.12
N LEU A 47 0.71 4.70 -13.28
CA LEU A 47 1.63 4.87 -14.40
C LEU A 47 1.62 6.31 -14.92
N PRO A 48 2.73 6.79 -15.49
CA PRO A 48 2.74 8.09 -16.15
C PRO A 48 1.66 8.15 -17.25
N PRO A 49 1.04 9.32 -17.48
CA PRO A 49 -0.02 9.43 -18.47
C PRO A 49 0.40 8.92 -19.85
N GLY A 50 -0.45 8.07 -20.45
CA GLY A 50 -0.21 7.51 -21.77
C GLY A 50 0.84 6.41 -21.83
N LYS A 51 1.40 6.00 -20.70
CA LYS A 51 2.43 4.95 -20.63
C LYS A 51 1.84 3.64 -20.14
N ARG A 52 2.36 2.54 -20.67
CA ARG A 52 2.14 1.20 -20.14
C ARG A 52 3.32 0.82 -19.26
N LEU A 53 3.16 -0.23 -18.48
CA LEU A 53 4.26 -0.75 -17.66
C LEU A 53 5.49 -1.09 -18.53
N ASP A 54 5.27 -1.70 -19.70
CA ASP A 54 6.34 -2.06 -20.63
C ASP A 54 7.09 -0.84 -21.19
N ASP A 55 6.47 0.33 -21.18
CA ASP A 55 7.09 1.57 -21.65
C ASP A 55 8.00 2.21 -20.60
N VAL A 56 7.97 1.71 -19.37
CA VAL A 56 8.78 2.25 -18.26
C VAL A 56 10.01 1.38 -18.11
N LYS A 57 11.18 1.97 -18.34
CA LYS A 57 12.46 1.23 -18.36
C LYS A 57 12.88 0.73 -16.98
N SER A 58 12.58 1.49 -15.93
CA SER A 58 12.97 1.16 -14.56
C SER A 58 11.81 1.48 -13.62
N PRO A 59 10.79 0.59 -13.53
CA PRO A 59 9.66 0.84 -12.64
C PRO A 59 10.06 1.13 -11.20
N ASP A 60 11.08 0.45 -10.70
CA ASP A 60 11.57 0.64 -9.33
C ASP A 60 12.07 2.06 -9.08
N GLU A 61 12.66 2.69 -10.09
CA GLU A 61 13.13 4.07 -10.00
C GLU A 61 12.02 5.09 -10.24
N ALA A 62 11.06 4.73 -11.08
CA ALA A 62 9.99 5.63 -11.49
C ALA A 62 8.81 5.67 -10.52
N ALA A 63 8.61 4.60 -9.75
CA ALA A 63 7.49 4.48 -8.82
C ALA A 63 7.77 5.26 -7.54
N ASN A 64 7.70 6.59 -7.62
CA ASN A 64 8.01 7.48 -6.50
C ASN A 64 6.81 7.84 -5.63
N GLU A 65 5.60 7.73 -6.17
CA GLU A 65 4.36 7.93 -5.44
C GLU A 65 3.53 6.66 -5.51
N TYR A 66 3.14 6.14 -4.36
CA TYR A 66 2.45 4.85 -4.30
C TYR A 66 1.75 4.65 -2.98
N ILE A 67 0.88 3.64 -2.93
CA ILE A 67 0.40 3.04 -1.68
C ILE A 67 0.96 1.61 -1.61
N GLN A 68 1.35 1.19 -0.42
CA GLN A 68 1.82 -0.18 -0.22
C GLN A 68 1.36 -0.73 1.11
N CYS A 69 1.26 -2.05 1.20
CA CYS A 69 1.02 -2.75 2.44
C CYS A 69 1.96 -3.95 2.56
N ALA A 70 2.21 -4.37 3.78
CA ALA A 70 3.05 -5.52 4.08
C ALA A 70 2.59 -6.21 5.34
N GLY A 71 2.64 -7.54 5.35
CA GLY A 71 2.24 -8.35 6.50
C GLY A 71 1.46 -9.58 6.08
N SER A 72 0.51 -9.97 6.92
CA SER A 72 -0.44 -11.05 6.65
C SER A 72 -1.85 -10.50 6.53
N ALA A 73 -2.79 -11.32 6.06
CA ALA A 73 -4.19 -10.89 5.85
C ALA A 73 -4.84 -10.34 7.12
N ASP A 74 -4.45 -10.83 8.28
CA ASP A 74 -5.01 -10.39 9.56
C ASP A 74 -4.29 -9.17 10.14
N ARG A 75 -3.03 -8.97 9.79
CA ARG A 75 -2.18 -7.96 10.40
C ARG A 75 -1.19 -7.43 9.38
N MET A 76 -1.44 -6.23 8.88
CA MET A 76 -0.53 -5.60 7.95
C MET A 76 -0.39 -4.11 8.23
N THR A 77 0.74 -3.55 7.82
CA THR A 77 0.98 -2.12 7.82
C THR A 77 0.67 -1.55 6.45
N CYS A 78 0.12 -0.35 6.39
CA CYS A 78 -0.18 0.35 5.15
C CYS A 78 0.52 1.69 5.14
N GLU A 79 1.17 2.01 4.02
CA GLU A 79 1.97 3.22 3.87
C GLU A 79 1.66 3.88 2.53
N VAL A 80 1.82 5.22 2.50
CA VAL A 80 1.74 5.99 1.25
C VAL A 80 2.99 6.84 1.13
N ARG A 81 3.41 7.03 -0.11
CA ARG A 81 4.48 7.95 -0.44
C ARG A 81 3.98 8.94 -1.46
N ARG A 82 4.21 10.22 -1.21
CA ARG A 82 3.75 11.28 -2.10
C ARG A 82 4.79 12.38 -2.24
N LEU A 83 4.69 13.11 -3.34
CA LEU A 83 5.45 14.33 -3.54
C LEU A 83 4.59 15.52 -3.08
N ARG A 84 5.12 16.32 -2.18
CA ARG A 84 4.44 17.51 -1.68
C ARG A 84 5.45 18.64 -1.48
N GLY A 85 5.19 19.77 -2.12
CA GLY A 85 6.07 20.93 -2.00
C GLY A 85 7.50 20.67 -2.47
N GLY A 86 7.69 19.82 -3.48
CA GLY A 86 9.00 19.46 -4.00
C GLY A 86 9.75 18.41 -3.21
N GLN A 87 9.14 17.86 -2.15
CA GLN A 87 9.76 16.83 -1.32
C GLN A 87 8.88 15.62 -1.22
N TYR A 88 9.49 14.44 -1.16
CA TYR A 88 8.77 13.19 -0.94
C TYR A 88 8.48 13.00 0.55
N GLU A 89 7.24 12.62 0.85
CA GLU A 89 6.81 12.26 2.19
C GLU A 89 6.44 10.78 2.21
N HIS A 90 6.93 10.06 3.21
CA HIS A 90 6.55 8.68 3.46
C HIS A 90 5.73 8.64 4.74
N LEU A 91 4.50 8.13 4.65
CA LEU A 91 3.52 8.21 5.73
C LEU A 91 2.97 6.83 6.06
N VAL A 92 2.91 6.51 7.33
CA VAL A 92 2.23 5.31 7.81
C VAL A 92 0.78 5.66 8.10
N LEU A 93 -0.13 4.85 7.57
CA LEU A 93 -1.57 5.02 7.77
C LEU A 93 -2.01 4.42 9.09
N GLY A 94 -2.98 5.04 9.73
CA GLY A 94 -3.57 4.53 10.94
C GLY A 94 -5.05 4.85 11.03
N HIS A 95 -5.76 4.06 11.82
CA HIS A 95 -7.11 4.40 12.25
C HIS A 95 -7.03 5.56 13.24
N ALA A 96 -8.14 6.27 13.46
CA ALA A 96 -8.19 7.27 14.51
C ALA A 96 -7.79 6.61 15.84
N PRO A 97 -6.79 7.17 16.57
CA PRO A 97 -6.28 6.48 17.74
C PRO A 97 -7.28 6.44 18.89
N ASP A 98 -7.40 5.29 19.53
CA ASP A 98 -8.04 5.16 20.85
C ASP A 98 -7.03 5.62 21.90
N GLY A 99 -7.44 6.56 22.74
CA GLY A 99 -6.54 7.24 23.65
C GLY A 99 -5.73 6.34 24.59
N ASP A 100 -6.20 5.13 24.87
CA ASP A 100 -5.56 4.22 25.83
C ASP A 100 -4.40 3.40 25.24
N ASN A 101 -4.20 3.43 23.93
CA ASN A 101 -3.19 2.61 23.26
C ASN A 101 -1.98 3.39 22.76
N LEU A 102 -1.88 4.66 23.10
CA LEU A 102 -0.77 5.50 22.71
C LEU A 102 0.52 5.05 23.40
N GLY A 103 1.53 4.77 22.62
CA GLY A 103 2.85 4.34 23.16
C GLY A 103 3.09 2.85 23.12
N ASN A 104 2.07 2.01 23.05
CA ASN A 104 2.25 0.58 22.83
C ASN A 104 2.70 0.34 21.39
N LYS A 105 3.57 -0.65 21.20
CA LYS A 105 4.03 -1.02 19.87
C LYS A 105 3.58 -2.41 19.52
N GLU A 106 3.25 -2.61 18.26
CA GLU A 106 2.95 -3.92 17.71
C GLU A 106 3.94 -4.25 16.60
N THR A 107 4.26 -5.53 16.46
CA THR A 107 5.19 -6.00 15.43
C THR A 107 4.41 -6.58 14.27
N ILE A 108 4.70 -6.12 13.07
CA ILE A 108 4.19 -6.70 11.84
C ILE A 108 5.32 -7.49 11.19
N HIS A 109 5.08 -8.77 10.97
CA HIS A 109 6.04 -9.67 10.33
C HIS A 109 5.74 -9.80 8.85
N TRP A 110 6.76 -9.62 8.01
CA TRP A 110 6.64 -9.85 6.58
C TRP A 110 8.00 -10.23 6.02
N ASP A 111 8.05 -11.39 5.36
CA ASP A 111 9.31 -12.00 4.93
C ASP A 111 10.25 -12.16 6.15
N ASP A 112 11.49 -11.73 6.07
CA ASP A 112 12.44 -11.76 7.17
C ASP A 112 12.48 -10.43 7.94
N VAL A 113 11.51 -9.55 7.70
CA VAL A 113 11.49 -8.20 8.27
C VAL A 113 10.45 -8.09 9.36
N GLU A 114 10.77 -7.32 10.39
CA GLU A 114 9.83 -6.93 11.43
C GLU A 114 9.70 -5.42 11.42
N THR A 115 8.45 -4.93 11.39
CA THR A 115 8.16 -3.50 11.44
C THR A 115 7.37 -3.19 12.69
N LEU A 116 7.82 -2.19 13.45
CA LEU A 116 7.11 -1.73 14.65
C LEU A 116 6.13 -0.64 14.26
N VAL A 117 4.88 -0.81 14.68
CA VAL A 117 3.80 0.16 14.42
C VAL A 117 3.00 0.38 15.70
N ALA A 118 2.22 1.46 15.73
CA ALA A 118 1.27 1.68 16.82
C ALA A 118 0.04 0.77 16.62
N PRO A 119 -0.71 0.46 17.70
CA PRO A 119 -1.90 -0.40 17.58
C PRO A 119 -2.93 0.08 16.57
N ASN A 120 -3.10 1.39 16.42
CA ASN A 120 -4.03 1.96 15.45
C ASN A 120 -3.51 1.87 14.00
N GLU A 121 -2.29 1.40 13.81
CA GLU A 121 -1.66 1.28 12.48
C GLU A 121 -1.67 -0.15 11.94
N VAL A 122 -2.50 -1.01 12.50
CA VAL A 122 -2.65 -2.40 12.05
C VAL A 122 -3.94 -2.52 11.24
N PHE A 123 -3.83 -3.10 10.06
CA PHE A 123 -4.95 -3.26 9.12
C PHE A 123 -5.18 -4.72 8.79
N SER A 124 -6.43 -5.06 8.53
CA SER A 124 -6.78 -6.34 7.90
C SER A 124 -6.73 -6.20 6.38
N ALA A 125 -6.79 -7.34 5.69
CA ALA A 125 -6.84 -7.36 4.22
C ALA A 125 -8.02 -6.55 3.67
N ASP A 126 -9.19 -6.68 4.28
CA ASP A 126 -10.39 -5.97 3.81
C ASP A 126 -10.26 -4.46 4.01
N GLU A 127 -9.68 -4.03 5.12
CA GLU A 127 -9.41 -2.62 5.35
C GLU A 127 -8.36 -2.07 4.39
N ALA A 128 -7.29 -2.83 4.16
CA ALA A 128 -6.26 -2.45 3.20
C ALA A 128 -6.82 -2.36 1.78
N ALA A 129 -7.73 -3.26 1.42
CA ALA A 129 -8.39 -3.22 0.11
C ALA A 129 -9.15 -1.91 -0.10
N GLU A 130 -9.88 -1.43 0.91
CA GLU A 130 -10.55 -0.13 0.83
C GLU A 130 -9.56 1.00 0.53
N LEU A 131 -8.42 0.98 1.20
CA LEU A 131 -7.36 1.99 0.98
C LEU A 131 -6.83 1.93 -0.44
N PHE A 132 -6.56 0.74 -0.94
CA PHE A 132 -6.06 0.56 -2.31
C PHE A 132 -7.08 1.01 -3.35
N LEU A 133 -8.36 0.69 -3.16
CA LEU A 133 -9.41 1.10 -4.09
C LEU A 133 -9.61 2.62 -4.08
N SER A 134 -9.55 3.25 -2.91
CA SER A 134 -9.60 4.71 -2.81
C SER A 134 -8.41 5.33 -3.55
N TYR A 135 -7.21 4.81 -3.32
CA TYR A 135 -6.00 5.30 -3.98
C TYR A 135 -6.10 5.14 -5.50
N TYR A 136 -6.60 4.00 -5.96
CA TYR A 136 -6.79 3.77 -7.39
C TYR A 136 -7.72 4.82 -8.01
N ARG A 137 -8.85 5.10 -7.34
CA ARG A 137 -9.86 6.03 -7.87
C ARG A 137 -9.46 7.49 -7.76
N THR A 138 -8.83 7.89 -6.66
CA THR A 138 -8.64 9.30 -6.31
C THR A 138 -7.18 9.74 -6.23
N GLY A 139 -6.24 8.80 -6.21
CA GLY A 139 -4.83 9.09 -5.96
C GLY A 139 -4.50 9.36 -4.50
N TRP A 140 -5.47 9.15 -3.60
CA TRP A 140 -5.27 9.37 -2.17
C TRP A 140 -6.14 8.41 -1.33
N VAL A 141 -6.00 8.52 -0.03
CA VAL A 141 -6.72 7.69 0.94
C VAL A 141 -7.85 8.50 1.58
N PRO A 142 -8.87 7.83 2.16
CA PRO A 142 -9.95 8.55 2.85
C PRO A 142 -9.45 9.40 4.01
N SER A 143 -10.10 10.55 4.23
CA SER A 143 -9.68 11.52 5.26
C SER A 143 -9.88 11.04 6.70
N LYS A 144 -10.62 9.96 6.90
CA LYS A 144 -10.85 9.40 8.25
C LYS A 144 -9.60 8.76 8.85
N TYR A 145 -8.59 8.44 8.03
CA TYR A 145 -7.36 7.84 8.52
C TYR A 145 -6.34 8.91 8.92
N VAL A 146 -5.51 8.57 9.90
CA VAL A 146 -4.43 9.44 10.33
C VAL A 146 -3.13 9.04 9.65
N LEU A 147 -2.22 10.01 9.52
CA LEU A 147 -0.97 9.83 8.79
C LEU A 147 0.20 10.17 9.71
N ARG A 148 1.15 9.25 9.82
CA ARG A 148 2.34 9.46 10.64
C ARG A 148 3.58 9.52 9.73
N PRO A 149 4.31 10.65 9.69
CA PRO A 149 5.53 10.74 8.91
C PRO A 149 6.60 9.76 9.41
N VAL A 150 7.29 9.14 8.45
CA VAL A 150 8.44 8.29 8.74
C VAL A 150 9.67 9.02 8.24
N SER A 151 10.67 9.17 9.11
CA SER A 151 11.94 9.75 8.68
C SER A 151 12.68 8.75 7.80
N THR A 152 13.13 9.23 6.66
CA THR A 152 13.89 8.45 5.70
C THR A 152 15.37 8.68 5.87
#